data_93aff0cbd88f4e792c7a66e2461c4a49
#
_entry.id   93aff0cbd88f4e792c7a66e2461c4a49
#
_cell.length_a   1.000
_cell.length_b   1.000
_cell.length_c   1.000
_cell.angle_alpha   90.00
_cell.angle_beta   90.00
_cell.angle_gamma   90.00
#
_symmetry.space_group_name_H-M   'P 1'
#
loop_
_entity.id
_entity.type
_entity.pdbx_description
1 polymer ?
#
loop_
_entity_poly.entity_id
_entity_poly.type
_entity_poly.pdbx_seq_one_letter_code
_entity_poly.pdbx_strand_id
1 'polypeptide(L)'
;EGTIIKEKCPKCKGNGYTRQNKEITFDIPKGIAHGQSLRKRGFGGPGKNGGGNGDLYGLISVMPSNVFTRDGDDIYVTVEISMIDAALGAEIVIPTIDGDEKYTVKAGTQPNDMVTLRGKGSYNVRNANVRGNEYVTIKVTVPKSLTEKQKELLHEFKGDAPKKKKLFGK
;
A
#
# COMPACT_ATOMS: atom_id res chain seq x y z
N GLU A 1 -48.98 33.99 -17.26
CA GLU A 1 -48.77 34.28 -18.69
C GLU A 1 -47.50 33.54 -19.14
N GLY A 2 -47.67 32.56 -20.05
CA GLY A 2 -46.55 31.78 -20.62
C GLY A 2 -46.04 32.40 -21.93
N THR A 3 -44.73 32.56 -22.07
CA THR A 3 -44.12 33.09 -23.31
C THR A 3 -44.02 31.94 -24.33
N ILE A 4 -44.65 32.08 -25.47
CA ILE A 4 -44.53 31.12 -26.58
C ILE A 4 -43.29 31.45 -27.42
N ILE A 5 -42.31 30.55 -27.42
CA ILE A 5 -41.10 30.69 -28.23
C ILE A 5 -41.46 30.37 -29.69
N LYS A 6 -41.59 31.37 -30.55
CA LYS A 6 -41.91 31.24 -31.97
C LYS A 6 -40.78 30.66 -32.82
N GLU A 7 -39.50 30.92 -32.44
CA GLU A 7 -38.33 30.36 -33.12
C GLU A 7 -37.42 29.62 -32.13
N LYS A 8 -37.19 28.35 -32.40
CA LYS A 8 -36.28 27.55 -31.57
C LYS A 8 -34.82 27.87 -31.91
N CYS A 9 -34.00 28.13 -30.89
CA CYS A 9 -32.57 28.33 -31.06
C CYS A 9 -31.94 27.19 -31.88
N PRO A 10 -31.20 27.45 -32.98
CA PRO A 10 -30.60 26.41 -33.80
C PRO A 10 -29.54 25.56 -33.10
N LYS A 11 -28.92 26.10 -32.07
CA LYS A 11 -27.89 25.37 -31.26
C LYS A 11 -28.49 24.42 -30.21
N CYS A 12 -29.47 24.88 -29.43
CA CYS A 12 -30.04 24.08 -28.33
C CYS A 12 -31.43 23.45 -28.67
N LYS A 13 -32.02 23.82 -29.80
CA LYS A 13 -33.37 23.35 -30.28
C LYS A 13 -34.48 23.51 -29.22
N GLY A 14 -34.33 24.53 -28.36
CA GLY A 14 -35.30 24.81 -27.30
C GLY A 14 -34.94 24.22 -25.92
N ASN A 15 -33.87 23.44 -25.80
CA ASN A 15 -33.46 22.80 -24.53
C ASN A 15 -32.77 23.77 -23.53
N GLY A 16 -32.39 24.99 -23.98
CA GLY A 16 -31.71 25.98 -23.16
C GLY A 16 -30.22 25.70 -22.88
N TYR A 17 -29.70 24.54 -23.28
CA TYR A 17 -28.31 24.15 -23.11
C TYR A 17 -27.78 23.34 -24.30
N THR A 18 -26.44 23.32 -24.44
CA THR A 18 -25.72 22.54 -25.44
C THR A 18 -24.74 21.61 -24.78
N ARG A 19 -24.52 20.41 -25.33
CA ARG A 19 -23.48 19.50 -24.85
C ARG A 19 -22.11 19.98 -25.30
N GLN A 20 -21.18 20.06 -24.38
CA GLN A 20 -19.76 20.35 -24.63
C GLN A 20 -18.89 19.32 -23.92
N ASN A 21 -17.84 18.88 -24.59
CA ASN A 21 -16.80 18.09 -23.94
C ASN A 21 -15.85 19.06 -23.21
N LYS A 22 -15.68 18.88 -21.91
CA LYS A 22 -14.79 19.70 -21.08
C LYS A 22 -13.89 18.78 -20.27
N GLU A 23 -12.59 18.99 -20.34
CA GLU A 23 -11.65 18.34 -19.44
C GLU A 23 -11.76 18.96 -18.05
N ILE A 24 -11.80 18.09 -17.04
CA ILE A 24 -11.91 18.51 -15.65
C ILE A 24 -10.81 17.79 -14.85
N THR A 25 -9.91 18.56 -14.28
CA THR A 25 -8.82 18.05 -13.43
C THR A 25 -9.26 18.06 -11.98
N PHE A 26 -8.97 16.96 -11.26
CA PHE A 26 -9.11 16.85 -9.82
C PHE A 26 -7.74 16.78 -9.17
N ASP A 27 -7.50 17.60 -8.17
CA ASP A 27 -6.34 17.49 -7.30
C ASP A 27 -6.62 16.42 -6.25
N ILE A 28 -5.91 15.30 -6.35
CA ILE A 28 -6.09 14.16 -5.45
C ILE A 28 -5.14 14.36 -4.26
N PRO A 29 -5.66 14.56 -3.03
CA PRO A 29 -4.82 14.71 -1.85
C PRO A 29 -4.10 13.39 -1.53
N LYS A 30 -2.86 13.50 -1.06
CA LYS A 30 -2.09 12.36 -0.55
C LYS A 30 -2.86 11.71 0.60
N GLY A 31 -2.83 10.38 0.65
CA GLY A 31 -3.49 9.63 1.73
C GLY A 31 -4.98 9.41 1.54
N ILE A 32 -5.57 9.80 0.40
CA ILE A 32 -6.99 9.53 0.13
C ILE A 32 -7.28 8.03 0.21
N ALA A 33 -8.43 7.66 0.79
CA ALA A 33 -8.82 6.27 0.95
C ALA A 33 -9.75 5.82 -0.19
N HIS A 34 -9.84 4.49 -0.38
CA HIS A 34 -10.82 3.89 -1.28
C HIS A 34 -12.25 4.29 -0.87
N GLY A 35 -13.09 4.59 -1.85
CA GLY A 35 -14.49 4.96 -1.63
C GLY A 35 -14.71 6.43 -1.23
N GLN A 36 -13.66 7.23 -1.04
CA GLN A 36 -13.82 8.66 -0.81
C GLN A 36 -14.22 9.38 -2.09
N SER A 37 -15.00 10.46 -1.96
CA SER A 37 -15.43 11.29 -3.07
C SER A 37 -14.81 12.69 -3.00
N LEU A 38 -14.37 13.19 -4.15
CA LEU A 38 -13.91 14.56 -4.34
C LEU A 38 -15.03 15.37 -4.99
N ARG A 39 -15.35 16.52 -4.43
CA ARG A 39 -16.37 17.43 -4.93
C ARG A 39 -15.73 18.61 -5.65
N LYS A 40 -16.17 18.89 -6.87
CA LYS A 40 -15.82 20.10 -7.61
C LYS A 40 -17.06 20.94 -7.83
N ARG A 41 -17.13 22.08 -7.14
CA ARG A 41 -18.31 22.95 -7.15
C ARG A 41 -18.52 23.60 -8.50
N GLY A 42 -19.79 23.64 -8.97
CA GLY A 42 -20.17 24.31 -10.21
C GLY A 42 -19.75 23.61 -11.50
N PHE A 43 -19.22 22.37 -11.42
CA PHE A 43 -18.82 21.58 -12.59
C PHE A 43 -19.82 20.46 -12.94
N GLY A 44 -20.94 20.40 -12.26
CA GLY A 44 -22.03 19.48 -12.58
C GLY A 44 -22.93 19.97 -13.70
N GLY A 45 -24.10 19.36 -13.82
CA GLY A 45 -25.11 19.71 -14.84
C GLY A 45 -25.70 21.11 -14.63
N PRO A 46 -26.30 21.70 -15.70
CA PRO A 46 -26.93 23.03 -15.61
C PRO A 46 -28.09 23.01 -14.62
N GLY A 47 -28.24 24.09 -13.88
CA GLY A 47 -29.39 24.31 -13.00
C GLY A 47 -30.66 24.59 -13.79
N LYS A 48 -31.81 24.36 -13.16
CA LYS A 48 -33.12 24.68 -13.75
C LYS A 48 -33.39 26.19 -13.61
N ASN A 49 -34.17 26.75 -14.55
CA ASN A 49 -34.67 28.12 -14.51
C ASN A 49 -33.58 29.20 -14.33
N GLY A 50 -32.43 29.04 -14.98
CA GLY A 50 -31.33 30.01 -14.87
C GLY A 50 -30.50 29.86 -13.57
N GLY A 51 -30.71 28.82 -12.81
CA GLY A 51 -29.88 28.50 -11.64
C GLY A 51 -28.44 28.14 -12.04
N GLY A 52 -27.49 28.29 -11.11
CA GLY A 52 -26.10 27.91 -11.31
C GLY A 52 -25.94 26.40 -11.56
N ASN A 53 -24.75 26.01 -12.09
CA ASN A 53 -24.45 24.59 -12.29
C ASN A 53 -24.38 23.87 -10.94
N GLY A 54 -24.76 22.60 -10.96
CA GLY A 54 -24.57 21.68 -9.85
C GLY A 54 -23.09 21.35 -9.61
N ASP A 55 -22.82 20.46 -8.71
CA ASP A 55 -21.46 20.00 -8.38
C ASP A 55 -21.16 18.68 -9.09
N LEU A 56 -19.88 18.49 -9.36
CA LEU A 56 -19.35 17.22 -9.87
C LEU A 56 -18.67 16.45 -8.71
N TYR A 57 -19.00 15.18 -8.59
CA TYR A 57 -18.40 14.27 -7.63
C TYR A 57 -17.57 13.21 -8.36
N GLY A 58 -16.29 13.09 -7.99
CA GLY A 58 -15.40 12.03 -8.44
C GLY A 58 -15.24 11.00 -7.32
N LEU A 59 -15.65 9.76 -7.55
CA LEU A 59 -15.44 8.66 -6.61
C LEU A 59 -14.05 8.07 -6.82
N ILE A 60 -13.26 7.97 -5.75
CA ILE A 60 -11.89 7.44 -5.80
C ILE A 60 -11.92 5.94 -5.56
N SER A 61 -11.35 5.19 -6.49
CA SER A 61 -11.11 3.76 -6.34
C SER A 61 -9.60 3.52 -6.23
N VAL A 62 -9.14 3.09 -5.05
CA VAL A 62 -7.74 2.72 -4.83
C VAL A 62 -7.61 1.22 -5.08
N MET A 63 -6.71 0.83 -5.97
CA MET A 63 -6.42 -0.57 -6.22
C MET A 63 -5.66 -1.19 -5.03
N PRO A 64 -5.97 -2.45 -4.66
CA PRO A 64 -5.24 -3.16 -3.62
C PRO A 64 -3.79 -3.40 -4.03
N SER A 65 -2.88 -3.37 -3.08
CA SER A 65 -1.48 -3.76 -3.26
C SER A 65 -1.29 -5.23 -2.92
N ASN A 66 -0.39 -5.92 -3.63
CA ASN A 66 0.02 -7.28 -3.29
C ASN A 66 1.07 -7.34 -2.17
N VAL A 67 1.68 -6.21 -1.85
CA VAL A 67 2.77 -6.10 -0.86
C VAL A 67 2.26 -5.47 0.43
N PHE A 68 1.45 -4.42 0.31
CA PHE A 68 1.03 -3.59 1.44
C PHE A 68 -0.44 -3.79 1.76
N THR A 69 -0.75 -3.90 3.04
CA THR A 69 -2.10 -3.77 3.55
C THR A 69 -2.21 -2.43 4.28
N ARG A 70 -3.26 -1.66 4.01
CA ARG A 70 -3.49 -0.37 4.63
C ARG A 70 -4.66 -0.45 5.62
N ASP A 71 -4.45 0.08 6.82
CA ASP A 71 -5.51 0.32 7.80
C ASP A 71 -5.43 1.76 8.32
N GLY A 72 -6.41 2.58 7.95
CA GLY A 72 -6.37 4.02 8.21
C GLY A 72 -5.17 4.69 7.54
N ASP A 73 -4.27 5.24 8.36
CA ASP A 73 -3.02 5.85 7.91
C ASP A 73 -1.81 4.89 8.06
N ASP A 74 -1.98 3.76 8.72
CA ASP A 74 -0.95 2.77 8.94
C ASP A 74 -0.85 1.78 7.78
N ILE A 75 0.35 1.27 7.56
CA ILE A 75 0.68 0.28 6.52
C ILE A 75 1.24 -0.97 7.19
N TYR A 76 0.86 -2.12 6.68
CA TYR A 76 1.32 -3.43 7.13
C TYR A 76 1.99 -4.15 5.98
N VAL A 77 3.16 -4.73 6.25
CA VAL A 77 3.93 -5.52 5.30
C VAL A 77 4.52 -6.75 5.99
N THR A 78 4.68 -7.84 5.26
CA THR A 78 5.36 -9.05 5.75
C THR A 78 6.66 -9.21 4.98
N VAL A 79 7.78 -9.32 5.70
CA VAL A 79 9.11 -9.56 5.13
C VAL A 79 9.58 -10.94 5.55
N GLU A 80 10.01 -11.74 4.57
CA GLU A 80 10.55 -13.08 4.81
C GLU A 80 12.07 -13.01 5.00
N ILE A 81 12.55 -13.63 6.07
CA ILE A 81 13.98 -13.81 6.33
C ILE A 81 14.30 -15.29 6.54
N SER A 82 15.55 -15.69 6.31
CA SER A 82 15.97 -17.05 6.61
C SER A 82 16.06 -17.31 8.12
N MET A 83 15.93 -18.55 8.55
CA MET A 83 16.17 -18.93 9.93
C MET A 83 17.59 -18.60 10.40
N ILE A 84 18.55 -18.58 9.48
CA ILE A 84 19.95 -18.25 9.80
C ILE A 84 20.08 -16.76 10.08
N ASP A 85 19.49 -15.92 9.23
CA ASP A 85 19.49 -14.46 9.43
C ASP A 85 18.73 -14.07 10.71
N ALA A 86 17.64 -14.78 11.01
CA ALA A 86 16.91 -14.58 12.28
C ALA A 86 17.76 -14.95 13.49
N ALA A 87 18.55 -16.02 13.41
CA ALA A 87 19.40 -16.47 14.52
C ALA A 87 20.65 -15.60 14.72
N LEU A 88 21.32 -15.22 13.64
CA LEU A 88 22.59 -14.50 13.68
C LEU A 88 22.43 -12.98 13.65
N GLY A 89 21.27 -12.48 13.20
CA GLY A 89 21.05 -11.10 12.80
C GLY A 89 21.58 -10.85 11.39
N ALA A 90 20.90 -9.94 10.68
CA ALA A 90 21.26 -9.58 9.31
C ALA A 90 20.78 -8.17 8.95
N GLU A 91 21.39 -7.56 7.96
CA GLU A 91 20.85 -6.39 7.29
C GLU A 91 19.86 -6.85 6.22
N ILE A 92 18.62 -6.42 6.31
CA ILE A 92 17.56 -6.72 5.35
C ILE A 92 17.06 -5.45 4.69
N VAL A 93 16.37 -5.61 3.57
CA VAL A 93 15.68 -4.52 2.88
C VAL A 93 14.19 -4.66 3.13
N ILE A 94 13.59 -3.61 3.67
CA ILE A 94 12.15 -3.52 3.90
C ILE A 94 11.56 -2.62 2.81
N PRO A 95 10.59 -3.10 2.01
CA PRO A 95 9.88 -2.25 1.07
C PRO A 95 8.98 -1.29 1.86
N THR A 96 9.06 0.01 1.55
CA THR A 96 8.16 1.04 2.08
C THR A 96 7.43 1.76 0.95
N ILE A 97 6.39 2.52 1.26
CA ILE A 97 5.68 3.31 0.23
C ILE A 97 6.53 4.46 -0.37
N ASP A 98 7.64 4.80 0.26
CA ASP A 98 8.59 5.81 -0.24
C ASP A 98 9.80 5.19 -0.96
N GLY A 99 9.90 3.86 -0.99
CA GLY A 99 11.03 3.09 -1.51
C GLY A 99 11.61 2.15 -0.47
N ASP A 100 12.65 1.45 -0.84
CA ASP A 100 13.29 0.44 -0.01
C ASP A 100 14.11 1.07 1.13
N GLU A 101 14.02 0.49 2.33
CA GLU A 101 14.76 0.94 3.51
C GLU A 101 15.56 -0.21 4.11
N LYS A 102 16.82 0.06 4.48
CA LYS A 102 17.69 -0.90 5.14
C LYS A 102 17.36 -0.99 6.62
N TYR A 103 17.22 -2.20 7.12
CA TYR A 103 16.95 -2.47 8.51
C TYR A 103 17.84 -3.59 9.03
N THR A 104 18.40 -3.41 10.22
CA THR A 104 19.22 -4.44 10.88
C THR A 104 18.33 -5.28 11.81
N VAL A 105 18.09 -6.52 11.42
CA VAL A 105 17.43 -7.52 12.25
C VAL A 105 18.39 -7.96 13.36
N LYS A 106 17.91 -7.99 14.59
CA LYS A 106 18.71 -8.43 15.75
C LYS A 106 18.84 -9.95 15.76
N ALA A 107 19.98 -10.44 16.25
CA ALA A 107 20.16 -11.87 16.50
C ALA A 107 19.11 -12.38 17.49
N GLY A 108 18.54 -13.55 17.19
CA GLY A 108 17.50 -14.16 18.01
C GLY A 108 16.07 -13.66 17.71
N THR A 109 15.86 -12.94 16.61
CA THR A 109 14.52 -12.51 16.16
C THR A 109 13.61 -13.72 15.94
N GLN A 110 12.38 -13.63 16.46
CA GLN A 110 11.42 -14.73 16.40
C GLN A 110 10.41 -14.57 15.24
N PRO A 111 9.80 -15.67 14.79
CA PRO A 111 8.69 -15.60 13.84
C PRO A 111 7.55 -14.72 14.37
N ASN A 112 7.00 -13.87 13.51
CA ASN A 112 5.94 -12.90 13.81
C ASN A 112 6.37 -11.73 14.73
N ASP A 113 7.66 -11.55 14.98
CA ASP A 113 8.14 -10.32 15.59
C ASP A 113 7.73 -9.13 14.70
N MET A 114 7.32 -8.05 15.34
CA MET A 114 6.86 -6.85 14.65
C MET A 114 7.84 -5.70 14.84
N VAL A 115 8.25 -5.12 13.73
CA VAL A 115 9.08 -3.92 13.67
C VAL A 115 8.22 -2.73 13.29
N THR A 116 8.36 -1.60 13.96
CA THR A 116 7.63 -0.37 13.65
C THR A 116 8.55 0.66 13.02
N LEU A 117 8.30 1.01 11.77
CA LEU A 117 8.94 2.12 11.07
C LEU A 117 8.05 3.36 11.23
N ARG A 118 8.46 4.25 12.14
CA ARG A 118 7.66 5.44 12.48
C ARG A 118 7.62 6.43 11.32
N GLY A 119 6.41 6.95 11.02
CA GLY A 119 6.20 7.93 9.96
C GLY A 119 6.39 7.40 8.54
N LYS A 120 6.45 6.07 8.34
CA LYS A 120 6.55 5.42 7.02
C LYS A 120 5.20 4.91 6.51
N GLY A 121 4.13 5.14 7.23
CA GLY A 121 2.77 4.86 6.81
C GLY A 121 2.25 5.86 5.76
N SER A 122 0.98 5.79 5.46
CA SER A 122 0.28 6.70 4.54
C SER A 122 0.15 8.11 5.12
N TYR A 123 0.00 9.08 4.25
CA TYR A 123 -0.34 10.44 4.68
C TYR A 123 -1.77 10.50 5.19
N ASN A 124 -2.01 11.36 6.19
CA ASN A 124 -3.36 11.67 6.62
C ASN A 124 -4.02 12.64 5.62
N VAL A 125 -5.19 12.29 5.10
CA VAL A 125 -5.89 13.08 4.07
C VAL A 125 -6.28 14.49 4.52
N ARG A 126 -6.48 14.69 5.85
CA ARG A 126 -6.84 15.99 6.42
C ARG A 126 -5.64 16.84 6.80
N ASN A 127 -4.50 16.19 7.07
CA ASN A 127 -3.27 16.87 7.45
C ASN A 127 -2.06 16.16 6.81
N ALA A 128 -1.61 16.68 5.67
CA ALA A 128 -0.51 16.11 4.91
C ALA A 128 0.85 16.12 5.65
N ASN A 129 0.95 16.80 6.79
CA ASN A 129 2.16 16.77 7.63
C ASN A 129 2.17 15.60 8.63
N VAL A 130 1.05 14.89 8.75
CA VAL A 130 0.91 13.71 9.62
C VAL A 130 0.94 12.47 8.76
N ARG A 131 1.71 11.48 9.19
CA ARG A 131 1.78 10.16 8.58
C ARG A 131 1.56 9.09 9.63
N GLY A 132 0.96 7.98 9.22
CA GLY A 132 0.92 6.76 10.02
C GLY A 132 2.28 6.07 10.09
N ASN A 133 2.29 4.90 10.68
CA ASN A 133 3.48 4.05 10.79
C ASN A 133 3.40 2.90 9.78
N GLU A 134 4.55 2.29 9.54
CA GLU A 134 4.60 1.01 8.85
C GLU A 134 4.96 -0.08 9.87
N TYR A 135 4.15 -1.12 9.90
CA TYR A 135 4.31 -2.29 10.74
C TYR A 135 4.79 -3.46 9.88
N VAL A 136 6.00 -3.89 10.16
CA VAL A 136 6.69 -4.95 9.43
C VAL A 136 6.64 -6.22 10.25
N THR A 137 5.94 -7.23 9.76
CA THR A 137 5.91 -8.56 10.38
C THR A 137 7.04 -9.41 9.81
N ILE A 138 7.92 -9.89 10.67
CA ILE A 138 9.02 -10.77 10.28
C ILE A 138 8.50 -12.21 10.16
N LYS A 139 8.59 -12.78 8.96
CA LYS A 139 8.28 -14.16 8.70
C LYS A 139 9.56 -14.95 8.52
N VAL A 140 9.86 -15.83 9.44
CA VAL A 140 11.06 -16.69 9.38
C VAL A 140 10.77 -17.91 8.51
N THR A 141 11.61 -18.12 7.51
CA THR A 141 11.50 -19.24 6.59
C THR A 141 12.58 -20.29 6.86
N VAL A 142 12.17 -21.55 6.83
CA VAL A 142 13.07 -22.69 6.95
C VAL A 142 13.30 -23.27 5.54
N PRO A 143 14.54 -23.50 5.11
CA PRO A 143 14.81 -24.07 3.79
C PRO A 143 14.23 -25.47 3.66
N LYS A 144 13.53 -25.71 2.55
CA LYS A 144 12.91 -27.02 2.26
C LYS A 144 13.91 -28.08 1.82
N SER A 145 15.05 -27.67 1.29
CA SER A 145 16.13 -28.54 0.83
C SER A 145 17.47 -28.06 1.37
N LEU A 146 18.30 -29.00 1.79
CA LEU A 146 19.63 -28.74 2.36
C LEU A 146 20.65 -29.66 1.64
N THR A 147 21.85 -29.11 1.41
CA THR A 147 22.98 -29.90 0.99
C THR A 147 23.46 -30.79 2.13
N GLU A 148 24.22 -31.88 1.83
CA GLU A 148 24.74 -32.77 2.87
C GLU A 148 25.59 -32.01 3.89
N LYS A 149 26.44 -31.08 3.45
CA LYS A 149 27.25 -30.24 4.32
C LYS A 149 26.40 -29.37 5.26
N GLN A 150 25.29 -28.82 4.77
CA GLN A 150 24.38 -28.01 5.60
C GLN A 150 23.67 -28.89 6.64
N LYS A 151 23.28 -30.13 6.29
CA LYS A 151 22.72 -31.08 7.24
C LYS A 151 23.71 -31.42 8.34
N GLU A 152 24.97 -31.69 7.98
CA GLU A 152 26.04 -31.96 8.96
C GLU A 152 26.20 -30.81 9.96
N LEU A 153 26.27 -29.55 9.47
CA LEU A 153 26.40 -28.36 10.31
C LEU A 153 25.18 -28.18 11.25
N LEU A 154 23.97 -28.46 10.76
CA LEU A 154 22.78 -28.38 11.59
C LEU A 154 22.72 -29.51 12.63
N HIS A 155 23.21 -30.70 12.31
CA HIS A 155 23.37 -31.78 13.30
C HIS A 155 24.42 -31.44 14.36
N GLU A 156 25.51 -30.81 13.97
CA GLU A 156 26.53 -30.34 14.90
C GLU A 156 25.95 -29.26 15.83
N PHE A 157 25.22 -28.27 15.28
CA PHE A 157 24.54 -27.23 16.05
C PHE A 157 23.54 -27.82 17.05
N LYS A 158 22.79 -28.85 16.65
CA LYS A 158 21.85 -29.56 17.55
C LYS A 158 22.54 -30.36 18.66
N GLY A 159 23.85 -30.54 18.58
CA GLY A 159 24.61 -31.39 19.50
C GLY A 159 24.60 -32.88 19.13
N ASP A 160 24.06 -33.23 17.96
CA ASP A 160 24.05 -34.60 17.44
C ASP A 160 25.25 -34.87 16.52
N ALA A 161 26.40 -34.25 16.74
CA ALA A 161 27.58 -34.44 15.93
C ALA A 161 27.91 -35.94 15.78
N PRO A 162 28.09 -36.46 14.55
CA PRO A 162 28.37 -37.87 14.35
C PRO A 162 29.68 -38.20 15.09
N LYS A 163 29.60 -39.14 16.03
CA LYS A 163 30.79 -39.62 16.73
C LYS A 163 31.77 -40.09 15.65
N LYS A 164 32.92 -39.37 15.53
CA LYS A 164 34.00 -39.76 14.63
C LYS A 164 34.33 -41.24 14.93
N LYS A 165 34.09 -42.12 13.98
CA LYS A 165 34.51 -43.52 14.04
C LYS A 165 36.03 -43.45 14.22
N LYS A 166 36.52 -43.79 15.41
CA LYS A 166 37.97 -44.04 15.64
C LYS A 166 38.34 -45.18 14.68
N LEU A 167 39.05 -44.90 13.60
CA LEU A 167 39.78 -45.88 12.85
C LEU A 167 40.88 -46.37 13.77
N PHE A 168 40.64 -47.49 14.43
CA PHE A 168 41.72 -48.24 15.03
C PHE A 168 42.49 -48.91 13.86
N GLY A 169 43.63 -48.30 13.50
CA GLY A 169 44.64 -48.99 12.75
C GLY A 169 45.32 -50.01 13.68
N LYS A 170 45.37 -51.23 13.27
CA LYS A 170 46.42 -52.18 13.66
C LYS A 170 47.54 -52.04 12.68
#